data_9f3b596fe98ea998a98a216e18fb2027
#
_entry.id   9f3b596fe98ea998a98a216e18fb2027
#
_cell.length_a   1.000
_cell.length_b   1.000
_cell.length_c   1.000
_cell.angle_alpha   90.00
_cell.angle_beta   90.00
_cell.angle_gamma   90.00
#
_symmetry.space_group_name_H-M   'P 1'
#
loop_
_entity.id
_entity.type
_entity.pdbx_description
1 polymer ?
#
loop_
_entity_poly.entity_id
_entity_poly.type
_entity_poly.pdbx_seq_one_letter_code
_entity_poly.pdbx_strand_id
1 'polypeptide(L)'
;LSVDDEIDFNKYDIFYIGTGSPLNQEIVRKDILKYKNDIKKVIDKKMFIATGNSYELFGKSIDDKDCLGIFNFSSKTHDRIVGEQVFKTNITNQPVIGFQNRSSVNDIKENYLFEVIKGTGNNEDTNVEGIHINNFFGTYLIGPLLIRNPYFKDELLKYLGITKFDETLPDYKAYYEYLKNFSIEKNI
;
A
#
# COMPACT_ATOMS: atom_id res chain seq x y z
N LEU A 1 -7.56 14.17 -8.51
CA LEU A 1 -7.48 15.38 -7.68
C LEU A 1 -6.08 15.98 -7.79
N SER A 2 -5.99 17.27 -7.87
CA SER A 2 -4.75 18.04 -7.89
C SER A 2 -4.52 18.71 -6.54
N VAL A 3 -3.30 19.20 -6.33
CA VAL A 3 -3.01 20.12 -5.23
C VAL A 3 -3.96 21.33 -5.35
N ASP A 4 -4.44 21.80 -4.22
CA ASP A 4 -5.42 22.89 -4.09
C ASP A 4 -6.88 22.53 -4.45
N ASP A 5 -7.18 21.32 -4.95
CA ASP A 5 -8.58 20.88 -5.05
C ASP A 5 -9.19 20.74 -3.67
N GLU A 6 -10.48 21.06 -3.55
CA GLU A 6 -11.26 20.75 -2.35
C GLU A 6 -11.77 19.32 -2.41
N ILE A 7 -11.54 18.56 -1.32
CA ILE A 7 -11.94 17.16 -1.22
C ILE A 7 -13.12 17.02 -0.28
N ASP A 8 -14.25 16.56 -0.80
CA ASP A 8 -15.36 16.08 0.04
C ASP A 8 -15.18 14.58 0.32
N PHE A 9 -14.67 14.26 1.51
CA PHE A 9 -14.43 12.88 1.93
C PHE A 9 -15.73 12.06 2.12
N ASN A 10 -16.90 12.67 2.17
CA ASN A 10 -18.18 11.96 2.27
C ASN A 10 -18.63 11.41 0.92
N LYS A 11 -18.15 11.98 -0.17
CA LYS A 11 -18.60 11.68 -1.53
C LYS A 11 -18.08 10.34 -2.06
N TYR A 12 -16.96 9.84 -1.54
CA TYR A 12 -16.27 8.66 -2.06
C TYR A 12 -16.16 7.57 -1.00
N ASP A 13 -16.14 6.32 -1.44
CA ASP A 13 -15.94 5.14 -0.57
C ASP A 13 -14.51 4.62 -0.59
N ILE A 14 -13.74 4.98 -1.64
CA ILE A 14 -12.34 4.59 -1.79
C ILE A 14 -11.49 5.82 -2.05
N PHE A 15 -10.37 5.91 -1.35
CA PHE A 15 -9.30 6.90 -1.58
C PHE A 15 -8.02 6.16 -1.96
N TYR A 16 -7.55 6.42 -3.17
CA TYR A 16 -6.29 5.87 -3.67
C TYR A 16 -5.25 6.97 -3.81
N ILE A 17 -4.06 6.73 -3.22
CA ILE A 17 -2.91 7.62 -3.37
C ILE A 17 -1.78 6.80 -3.96
N GLY A 18 -1.41 7.12 -5.19
CA GLY A 18 -0.32 6.47 -5.91
C GLY A 18 1.04 7.03 -5.54
N THR A 19 2.09 6.30 -5.92
CA THR A 19 3.48 6.75 -5.75
C THR A 19 3.76 8.03 -6.54
N GLY A 20 4.66 8.85 -6.01
CA GLY A 20 5.19 10.04 -6.68
C GLY A 20 6.71 10.11 -6.62
N SER A 21 7.29 11.08 -7.34
CA SER A 21 8.68 11.44 -7.12
C SER A 21 8.86 12.03 -5.71
N PRO A 22 10.09 12.07 -5.14
CA PRO A 22 10.33 12.73 -3.86
C PRO A 22 9.86 14.18 -3.82
N LEU A 23 10.00 14.90 -4.94
CA LEU A 23 9.50 16.28 -5.06
C LEU A 23 7.97 16.33 -4.97
N ASN A 24 7.27 15.45 -5.68
CA ASN A 24 5.81 15.38 -5.64
C ASN A 24 5.32 14.96 -4.25
N GLN A 25 6.00 14.02 -3.60
CA GLN A 25 5.68 13.64 -2.22
C GLN A 25 5.77 14.83 -1.27
N GLU A 26 6.82 15.67 -1.38
CA GLU A 26 6.99 16.87 -0.54
C GLU A 26 5.90 17.92 -0.80
N ILE A 27 5.49 18.10 -2.05
CA ILE A 27 4.38 18.99 -2.41
C ILE A 27 3.06 18.48 -1.79
N VAL A 28 2.76 17.20 -1.99
CA VAL A 28 1.54 16.58 -1.45
C VAL A 28 1.58 16.55 0.08
N ARG A 29 2.75 16.31 0.70
CA ARG A 29 2.91 16.34 2.16
C ARG A 29 2.43 17.67 2.75
N LYS A 30 2.81 18.79 2.15
CA LYS A 30 2.39 20.13 2.60
C LYS A 30 0.89 20.35 2.39
N ASP A 31 0.37 19.93 1.26
CA ASP A 31 -1.04 20.14 0.90
C ASP A 31 -1.98 19.27 1.73
N ILE A 32 -1.67 18.00 1.92
CA ILE A 32 -2.55 17.03 2.60
C ILE A 32 -2.74 17.34 4.10
N LEU A 33 -1.82 18.10 4.71
CA LEU A 33 -1.91 18.48 6.13
C LEU A 33 -3.18 19.27 6.44
N LYS A 34 -3.69 20.06 5.50
CA LYS A 34 -4.96 20.80 5.67
C LYS A 34 -6.15 19.86 5.89
N TYR A 35 -6.09 18.62 5.40
CA TYR A 35 -7.14 17.60 5.52
C TYR A 35 -6.97 16.64 6.70
N LYS A 36 -5.97 16.83 7.56
CA LYS A 36 -5.65 15.91 8.67
C LYS A 36 -6.87 15.54 9.50
N ASN A 37 -7.68 16.52 9.87
CA ASN A 37 -8.85 16.29 10.72
C ASN A 37 -9.97 15.57 9.96
N ASP A 38 -10.15 15.84 8.69
CA ASP A 38 -11.20 15.21 7.88
C ASP A 38 -10.83 13.76 7.55
N ILE A 39 -9.56 13.50 7.23
CA ILE A 39 -9.04 12.14 7.05
C ILE A 39 -9.25 11.33 8.34
N LYS A 40 -8.92 11.87 9.51
CA LYS A 40 -9.13 11.19 10.80
C LYS A 40 -10.59 10.79 11.06
N LYS A 41 -11.56 11.56 10.60
CA LYS A 41 -12.99 11.24 10.78
C LYS A 41 -13.46 10.07 9.92
N VAL A 42 -12.80 9.81 8.80
CA VAL A 42 -13.26 8.86 7.79
C VAL A 42 -12.35 7.66 7.57
N ILE A 43 -11.09 7.69 8.05
CA ILE A 43 -10.09 6.66 7.76
C ILE A 43 -10.47 5.26 8.24
N ASP A 44 -11.25 5.16 9.31
CA ASP A 44 -11.76 3.88 9.83
C ASP A 44 -13.08 3.44 9.15
N LYS A 45 -13.69 4.30 8.33
CA LYS A 45 -15.00 4.07 7.72
C LYS A 45 -14.94 3.90 6.21
N LYS A 46 -13.94 4.50 5.58
CA LYS A 46 -13.71 4.48 4.14
C LYS A 46 -12.44 3.70 3.83
N MET A 47 -12.37 3.11 2.65
CA MET A 47 -11.17 2.40 2.23
C MET A 47 -10.09 3.38 1.76
N PHE A 48 -8.90 3.25 2.32
CA PHE A 48 -7.70 3.98 1.88
C PHE A 48 -6.66 2.99 1.37
N ILE A 49 -6.19 3.20 0.16
CA ILE A 49 -5.08 2.43 -0.44
C ILE A 49 -3.99 3.43 -0.81
N ALA A 50 -2.82 3.29 -0.20
CA ALA A 50 -1.66 4.13 -0.47
C ALA A 50 -0.47 3.28 -0.92
N THR A 51 0.07 3.57 -2.11
CA THR A 51 1.11 2.75 -2.74
C THR A 51 2.41 3.53 -2.96
N GLY A 52 3.54 2.81 -2.90
CA GLY A 52 4.85 3.43 -2.98
C GLY A 52 5.10 4.36 -1.80
N ASN A 53 5.80 5.46 -2.02
CA ASN A 53 6.14 6.42 -0.96
C ASN A 53 4.93 7.23 -0.43
N SER A 54 3.75 7.09 -1.01
CA SER A 54 2.59 7.89 -0.59
C SER A 54 2.05 7.50 0.79
N TYR A 55 2.17 6.23 1.21
CA TYR A 55 1.65 5.85 2.52
C TYR A 55 2.47 6.43 3.69
N GLU A 56 3.71 6.83 3.46
CA GLU A 56 4.55 7.50 4.44
C GLU A 56 3.93 8.81 4.94
N LEU A 57 3.10 9.45 4.11
CA LEU A 57 2.37 10.68 4.45
C LEU A 57 1.41 10.49 5.65
N PHE A 58 1.00 9.26 5.94
CA PHE A 58 0.11 8.92 7.05
C PHE A 58 0.85 8.66 8.37
N GLY A 59 2.17 8.52 8.33
CA GLY A 59 3.05 8.43 9.50
C GLY A 59 3.20 9.74 10.23
N LYS A 60 4.08 9.78 11.22
CA LYS A 60 4.43 10.98 12.00
C LYS A 60 5.26 11.95 11.18
N SER A 61 6.31 11.44 10.55
CA SER A 61 7.30 12.27 9.84
C SER A 61 8.00 11.51 8.71
N ILE A 62 8.55 12.28 7.78
CA ILE A 62 9.52 11.86 6.77
C ILE A 62 10.73 12.76 6.91
N ASP A 63 11.93 12.22 7.23
CA ASP A 63 13.16 12.98 7.50
C ASP A 63 12.91 14.14 8.48
N ASP A 64 12.28 13.83 9.64
CA ASP A 64 11.90 14.77 10.70
C ASP A 64 10.91 15.88 10.30
N LYS A 65 10.37 15.85 9.07
CA LYS A 65 9.31 16.75 8.63
C LYS A 65 7.94 16.15 8.94
N ASP A 66 7.10 16.91 9.62
CA ASP A 66 5.77 16.49 10.03
C ASP A 66 4.90 16.00 8.86
N CYS A 67 4.21 14.89 9.09
CA CYS A 67 3.21 14.31 8.23
C CYS A 67 1.84 14.31 8.93
N LEU A 68 0.87 13.57 8.40
CA LEU A 68 -0.47 13.50 8.98
C LEU A 68 -0.50 13.02 10.43
N GLY A 69 0.45 12.18 10.85
CA GLY A 69 0.51 11.63 12.21
C GLY A 69 -0.74 10.86 12.59
N ILE A 70 -1.30 10.11 11.64
CA ILE A 70 -2.45 9.24 11.85
C ILE A 70 -1.97 7.93 12.44
N PHE A 71 -0.88 7.39 11.91
CA PHE A 71 -0.25 6.16 12.39
C PHE A 71 1.09 6.42 13.06
N ASN A 72 1.47 5.51 13.97
CA ASN A 72 2.64 5.65 14.83
C ASN A 72 3.88 5.06 14.16
N PHE A 73 4.36 5.67 13.08
CA PHE A 73 5.63 5.35 12.45
C PHE A 73 6.28 6.58 11.83
N SER A 74 7.58 6.49 11.54
CA SER A 74 8.34 7.51 10.83
C SER A 74 9.14 6.90 9.70
N SER A 75 9.35 7.69 8.65
CA SER A 75 10.14 7.29 7.47
C SER A 75 11.39 8.13 7.35
N LYS A 76 12.42 7.56 6.72
CA LYS A 76 13.69 8.23 6.44
C LYS A 76 14.13 7.94 5.01
N THR A 77 14.79 8.91 4.41
CA THR A 77 15.49 8.72 3.14
C THR A 77 16.54 7.62 3.29
N HIS A 78 16.67 6.79 2.29
CA HIS A 78 17.55 5.64 2.24
C HIS A 78 18.08 5.44 0.82
N ASP A 79 19.11 4.62 0.66
CA ASP A 79 19.57 4.16 -0.63
C ASP A 79 18.44 3.49 -1.42
N ARG A 80 18.53 3.58 -2.75
CA ARG A 80 17.47 3.13 -3.62
C ARG A 80 17.27 1.61 -3.56
N ILE A 81 16.07 1.18 -3.20
CA ILE A 81 15.63 -0.21 -3.18
C ILE A 81 14.75 -0.45 -4.41
N VAL A 82 15.17 -1.37 -5.28
CA VAL A 82 14.47 -1.70 -6.53
C VAL A 82 14.43 -3.21 -6.69
N GLY A 83 13.26 -3.76 -6.98
CA GLY A 83 13.14 -5.18 -7.30
C GLY A 83 11.75 -5.74 -7.14
N GLU A 84 11.62 -6.97 -7.62
CA GLU A 84 10.41 -7.75 -7.48
C GLU A 84 10.28 -8.29 -6.07
N GLN A 85 9.04 -8.36 -5.61
CA GLN A 85 8.67 -8.74 -4.25
C GLN A 85 7.64 -9.85 -4.28
N VAL A 86 7.75 -10.77 -3.33
CA VAL A 86 6.72 -11.77 -3.05
C VAL A 86 6.44 -11.77 -1.56
N PHE A 87 5.19 -11.62 -1.22
CA PHE A 87 4.73 -11.48 0.15
C PHE A 87 3.61 -12.47 0.48
N LYS A 88 3.44 -12.79 1.75
CA LYS A 88 2.21 -13.37 2.27
C LYS A 88 1.46 -12.34 3.12
N THR A 89 0.17 -12.54 3.28
CA THR A 89 -0.71 -11.70 4.10
C THR A 89 -1.79 -12.55 4.74
N ASN A 90 -2.40 -12.07 5.80
CA ASN A 90 -3.58 -12.69 6.41
C ASN A 90 -4.90 -12.30 5.70
N ILE A 91 -4.85 -11.43 4.70
CA ILE A 91 -6.02 -10.99 3.93
C ILE A 91 -6.43 -12.04 2.91
N THR A 92 -5.47 -12.71 2.29
CA THR A 92 -5.70 -13.78 1.32
C THR A 92 -4.69 -14.92 1.54
N ASN A 93 -5.09 -16.15 1.22
CA ASN A 93 -4.20 -17.31 1.27
C ASN A 93 -3.22 -17.38 0.09
N GLN A 94 -3.39 -16.52 -0.91
CA GLN A 94 -2.50 -16.48 -2.07
C GLN A 94 -1.37 -15.46 -1.86
N PRO A 95 -0.15 -15.75 -2.33
CA PRO A 95 0.96 -14.79 -2.29
C PRO A 95 0.61 -13.49 -3.01
N VAL A 96 1.12 -12.38 -2.52
CA VAL A 96 1.03 -11.08 -3.19
C VAL A 96 2.35 -10.79 -3.85
N ILE A 97 2.31 -10.51 -5.16
CA ILE A 97 3.47 -10.22 -5.99
C ILE A 97 3.48 -8.75 -6.41
N GLY A 98 4.64 -8.17 -6.49
CA GLY A 98 4.74 -6.79 -6.91
C GLY A 98 6.16 -6.31 -7.12
N PHE A 99 6.31 -5.02 -7.26
CA PHE A 99 7.57 -4.37 -7.51
C PHE A 99 7.73 -3.17 -6.59
N GLN A 100 8.89 -3.03 -5.98
CA GLN A 100 9.27 -1.83 -5.23
C GLN A 100 10.28 -1.00 -6.03
N ASN A 101 10.14 0.32 -5.95
CA ASN A 101 11.12 1.28 -6.43
C ASN A 101 11.03 2.51 -5.53
N ARG A 102 11.82 2.52 -4.49
CA ARG A 102 11.78 3.53 -3.43
C ARG A 102 13.18 3.95 -2.99
N SER A 103 13.28 5.10 -2.35
CA SER A 103 14.49 5.61 -1.70
C SER A 103 14.20 6.01 -0.26
N SER A 104 13.39 5.21 0.43
CA SER A 104 13.02 5.43 1.83
C SER A 104 12.77 4.10 2.54
N VAL A 105 12.87 4.14 3.86
CA VAL A 105 12.56 3.05 4.80
C VAL A 105 11.73 3.62 5.94
N ASN A 106 11.04 2.75 6.68
CA ASN A 106 10.31 3.14 7.88
C ASN A 106 10.48 2.12 9.02
N ASP A 107 9.98 2.47 10.19
CA ASP A 107 10.16 1.73 11.44
C ASP A 107 8.96 0.86 11.83
N ILE A 108 8.03 0.56 10.90
CA ILE A 108 6.85 -0.27 11.15
C ILE A 108 7.29 -1.72 11.44
N LYS A 109 6.81 -2.25 12.58
CA LYS A 109 7.01 -3.64 13.00
C LYS A 109 5.71 -4.37 13.31
N GLU A 110 4.66 -3.62 13.65
CA GLU A 110 3.34 -4.12 14.01
C GLU A 110 2.29 -3.59 13.05
N ASN A 111 1.14 -4.26 12.98
CA ASN A 111 0.07 -3.91 12.04
C ASN A 111 0.55 -3.82 10.59
N TYR A 112 1.50 -4.66 10.23
CA TYR A 112 2.01 -4.74 8.86
C TYR A 112 0.97 -5.36 7.93
N LEU A 113 1.08 -5.02 6.65
CA LEU A 113 0.20 -5.56 5.61
C LEU A 113 0.71 -6.92 5.09
N PHE A 114 2.02 -7.07 5.00
CA PHE A 114 2.68 -8.21 4.37
C PHE A 114 3.85 -8.75 5.20
N GLU A 115 4.07 -10.08 5.08
CA GLU A 115 5.32 -10.72 5.47
C GLU A 115 6.14 -11.08 4.23
N VAL A 116 7.45 -10.85 4.28
CA VAL A 116 8.35 -11.05 3.14
C VAL A 116 8.61 -12.55 2.93
N ILE A 117 8.28 -13.06 1.73
CA ILE A 117 8.74 -14.36 1.24
C ILE A 117 10.03 -14.15 0.42
N LYS A 118 10.04 -13.14 -0.47
CA LYS A 118 11.17 -12.75 -1.28
C LYS A 118 11.18 -11.23 -1.48
N GLY A 119 12.31 -10.61 -1.27
CA GLY A 119 12.49 -9.18 -1.44
C GLY A 119 12.85 -8.45 -0.16
N THR A 120 12.33 -7.23 0.03
CA THR A 120 12.71 -6.32 1.11
C THR A 120 11.50 -5.87 1.90
N GLY A 121 11.61 -5.88 3.23
CA GLY A 121 10.60 -5.37 4.16
C GLY A 121 10.56 -3.84 4.25
N ASN A 122 9.99 -3.32 5.33
CA ASN A 122 9.92 -1.89 5.60
C ASN A 122 11.31 -1.23 5.73
N ASN A 123 12.27 -2.01 6.21
CA ASN A 123 13.70 -1.69 6.26
C ASN A 123 14.51 -3.00 6.17
N GLU A 124 15.84 -2.91 6.24
CA GLU A 124 16.75 -4.07 6.11
C GLU A 124 16.67 -5.03 7.29
N ASP A 125 16.25 -4.57 8.46
CA ASP A 125 16.20 -5.34 9.70
C ASP A 125 14.83 -6.04 9.91
N THR A 126 13.88 -5.89 8.98
CA THR A 126 12.53 -6.45 9.13
C THR A 126 12.13 -7.33 7.96
N ASN A 127 11.39 -8.39 8.27
CA ASN A 127 10.74 -9.26 7.29
C ASN A 127 9.25 -8.92 7.09
N VAL A 128 8.82 -7.72 7.50
CA VAL A 128 7.46 -7.24 7.33
C VAL A 128 7.42 -5.99 6.47
N GLU A 129 6.33 -5.79 5.73
CA GLU A 129 6.18 -4.70 4.77
C GLU A 129 4.80 -4.07 4.87
N GLY A 130 4.78 -2.75 4.67
CA GLY A 130 3.56 -1.96 4.66
C GLY A 130 2.90 -1.80 6.02
N ILE A 131 1.65 -1.35 5.98
CA ILE A 131 0.80 -1.15 7.16
C ILE A 131 -0.65 -1.47 6.81
N HIS A 132 -1.35 -2.17 7.70
CA HIS A 132 -2.77 -2.43 7.60
C HIS A 132 -3.45 -2.17 8.95
N ILE A 133 -4.30 -1.17 8.98
CA ILE A 133 -5.12 -0.84 10.16
C ILE A 133 -6.54 -0.54 9.68
N ASN A 134 -7.49 -1.33 10.12
CA ASN A 134 -8.91 -1.21 9.72
C ASN A 134 -9.05 -1.21 8.18
N ASN A 135 -9.51 -0.13 7.60
CA ASN A 135 -9.71 0.02 6.14
C ASN A 135 -8.55 0.73 5.44
N PHE A 136 -7.41 0.92 6.10
CA PHE A 136 -6.21 1.50 5.52
C PHE A 136 -5.21 0.43 5.10
N PHE A 137 -4.76 0.49 3.85
CA PHE A 137 -3.79 -0.41 3.22
C PHE A 137 -2.64 0.41 2.63
N GLY A 138 -1.50 0.42 3.31
CA GLY A 138 -0.30 1.12 2.87
C GLY A 138 0.81 0.15 2.51
N THR A 139 1.48 0.33 1.37
CA THR A 139 2.56 -0.55 0.93
C THR A 139 3.55 0.19 0.03
N TYR A 140 4.83 -0.20 0.07
CA TYR A 140 5.82 0.25 -0.91
C TYR A 140 5.65 -0.38 -2.30
N LEU A 141 4.79 -1.39 -2.44
CA LEU A 141 4.48 -1.92 -3.76
C LEU A 141 3.89 -0.82 -4.64
N ILE A 142 4.34 -0.78 -5.89
CA ILE A 142 3.82 0.14 -6.90
C ILE A 142 2.93 -0.58 -7.90
N GLY A 143 2.14 0.19 -8.66
CA GLY A 143 1.17 -0.36 -9.62
C GLY A 143 1.75 -1.27 -10.70
N PRO A 144 0.95 -2.11 -11.29
CA PRO A 144 -0.50 -2.28 -11.06
C PRO A 144 -0.81 -3.35 -9.98
N LEU A 145 -0.76 -2.95 -8.70
CA LEU A 145 -0.88 -3.87 -7.56
C LEU A 145 -2.11 -4.78 -7.64
N LEU A 146 -3.29 -4.22 -7.84
CA LEU A 146 -4.54 -4.98 -7.77
C LEU A 146 -4.75 -5.89 -8.98
N ILE A 147 -4.31 -5.46 -10.17
CA ILE A 147 -4.42 -6.27 -11.40
C ILE A 147 -3.49 -7.49 -11.34
N ARG A 148 -2.30 -7.32 -10.77
CA ARG A 148 -1.34 -8.41 -10.59
C ARG A 148 -1.76 -9.42 -9.51
N ASN A 149 -2.64 -9.03 -8.60
CA ASN A 149 -3.02 -9.81 -7.43
C ASN A 149 -4.55 -9.91 -7.34
N PRO A 150 -5.20 -10.68 -8.24
CA PRO A 150 -6.66 -10.74 -8.31
C PRO A 150 -7.28 -11.24 -7.00
N TYR A 151 -6.70 -12.20 -6.31
CA TYR A 151 -7.21 -12.69 -5.03
C TYR A 151 -7.13 -11.63 -3.93
N PHE A 152 -6.03 -10.87 -3.87
CA PHE A 152 -5.92 -9.74 -2.94
C PHE A 152 -6.93 -8.63 -3.28
N LYS A 153 -7.09 -8.32 -4.56
CA LYS A 153 -8.13 -7.40 -5.06
C LYS A 153 -9.53 -7.84 -4.61
N ASP A 154 -9.84 -9.12 -4.75
CA ASP A 154 -11.16 -9.65 -4.40
C ASP A 154 -11.47 -9.49 -2.92
N GLU A 155 -10.49 -9.77 -2.05
CA GLU A 155 -10.66 -9.52 -0.61
C GLU A 155 -10.90 -8.04 -0.30
N LEU A 156 -10.17 -7.12 -0.95
CA LEU A 156 -10.44 -5.69 -0.80
C LEU A 156 -11.83 -5.29 -1.29
N LEU A 157 -12.30 -5.88 -2.38
CA LEU A 157 -13.64 -5.61 -2.91
C LEU A 157 -14.76 -6.11 -1.97
N LYS A 158 -14.51 -7.13 -1.15
CA LYS A 158 -15.47 -7.58 -0.13
C LYS A 158 -15.75 -6.51 0.93
N TYR A 159 -14.77 -5.66 1.27
CA TYR A 159 -14.99 -4.51 2.16
C TYR A 159 -16.02 -3.52 1.59
N LEU A 160 -16.23 -3.55 0.27
CA LEU A 160 -17.22 -2.72 -0.43
C LEU A 160 -18.53 -3.46 -0.71
N GLY A 161 -18.70 -4.67 -0.16
CA GLY A 161 -19.89 -5.50 -0.35
C GLY A 161 -19.93 -6.27 -1.67
N ILE A 162 -18.84 -6.29 -2.45
CA ILE A 162 -18.75 -7.08 -3.69
C ILE A 162 -18.27 -8.48 -3.32
N THR A 163 -19.07 -9.50 -3.62
CA THR A 163 -18.79 -10.89 -3.18
C THR A 163 -18.78 -11.92 -4.30
N LYS A 164 -19.01 -11.50 -5.55
CA LYS A 164 -19.00 -12.40 -6.71
C LYS A 164 -17.82 -12.06 -7.62
N PHE A 165 -16.95 -13.03 -7.83
CA PHE A 165 -15.73 -12.90 -8.64
C PHE A 165 -15.72 -13.98 -9.72
N ASP A 166 -15.17 -13.66 -10.89
CA ASP A 166 -15.03 -14.57 -12.01
C ASP A 166 -13.55 -14.92 -12.20
N GLU A 167 -13.13 -16.07 -11.67
CA GLU A 167 -11.75 -16.56 -11.76
C GLU A 167 -11.35 -17.02 -13.17
N THR A 168 -12.25 -16.98 -14.15
CA THR A 168 -11.92 -17.25 -15.56
C THR A 168 -11.27 -16.05 -16.25
N LEU A 169 -11.30 -14.89 -15.63
CA LEU A 169 -10.73 -13.66 -16.18
C LEU A 169 -9.20 -13.78 -16.40
N PRO A 170 -8.66 -13.06 -17.39
CA PRO A 170 -7.24 -13.15 -17.75
C PRO A 170 -6.25 -12.80 -16.64
N ASP A 171 -6.63 -11.95 -15.69
CA ASP A 171 -5.78 -11.53 -14.58
C ASP A 171 -5.43 -12.72 -13.65
N TYR A 172 -6.34 -13.66 -13.41
CA TYR A 172 -6.03 -14.88 -12.63
C TYR A 172 -5.04 -15.78 -13.36
N LYS A 173 -5.18 -15.94 -14.68
CA LYS A 173 -4.22 -16.72 -15.47
C LYS A 173 -2.84 -16.06 -15.46
N ALA A 174 -2.78 -14.77 -15.68
CA ALA A 174 -1.54 -13.99 -15.65
C ALA A 174 -0.85 -14.07 -14.29
N TYR A 175 -1.61 -14.03 -13.19
CA TYR A 175 -1.11 -14.19 -11.83
C TYR A 175 -0.35 -15.51 -11.66
N TYR A 176 -0.94 -16.64 -12.05
CA TYR A 176 -0.29 -17.94 -11.93
C TYR A 176 0.94 -18.08 -12.84
N GLU A 177 0.91 -17.55 -14.06
CA GLU A 177 2.08 -17.53 -14.92
C GLU A 177 3.21 -16.68 -14.31
N TYR A 178 2.87 -15.59 -13.64
CA TYR A 178 3.85 -14.75 -12.98
C TYR A 178 4.47 -15.43 -11.75
N LEU A 179 3.70 -16.15 -10.95
CA LEU A 179 4.19 -16.91 -9.79
C LEU A 179 5.24 -17.97 -10.17
N LYS A 180 5.12 -18.60 -11.33
CA LYS A 180 6.12 -19.57 -11.83
C LYS A 180 7.52 -18.97 -11.92
N ASN A 181 7.64 -17.68 -12.25
CA ASN A 181 8.94 -16.99 -12.32
C ASN A 181 9.64 -16.90 -10.95
N PHE A 182 8.92 -17.06 -9.87
CA PHE A 182 9.47 -17.06 -8.51
C PHE A 182 9.69 -18.47 -7.96
N SER A 183 9.46 -19.53 -8.74
CA SER A 183 9.48 -20.92 -8.28
C SER A 183 8.52 -21.18 -7.11
N ILE A 184 7.40 -20.46 -7.09
CA ILE A 184 6.33 -20.64 -6.11
C ILE A 184 5.30 -21.54 -6.75
N GLU A 185 5.17 -22.77 -6.23
CA GLU A 185 4.14 -23.69 -6.67
C GLU A 185 2.76 -23.24 -6.16
N LYS A 186 1.74 -23.54 -6.98
CA LYS A 186 0.36 -23.33 -6.61
C LYS A 186 0.06 -24.23 -5.39
N ASN A 187 -0.12 -23.65 -4.23
CA ASN A 187 -0.75 -24.36 -3.13
C ASN A 187 -2.22 -24.54 -3.50
N ILE A 188 -2.54 -25.73 -3.98
CA ILE A 188 -3.90 -26.18 -4.35
C ILE A 188 -4.62 -26.63 -3.08
#